data_e2c939809f8124493ca19d7ac7156321
#
_entry.id   e2c939809f8124493ca19d7ac7156321
#
_cell.length_a   1.000
_cell.length_b   1.000
_cell.length_c   1.000
_cell.angle_alpha   90.00
_cell.angle_beta   90.00
_cell.angle_gamma   90.00
#
_symmetry.space_group_name_H-M   'P 1'
#
loop_
_entity.id
_entity.type
_entity.pdbx_description
1 polymer ?
#
loop_
_entity_poly.entity_id
_entity_poly.type
_entity_poly.pdbx_seq_one_letter_code
_entity_poly.pdbx_strand_id
1 'polypeptide(L)'
;IVENLYTGTLRQEVYPSLTYLTHTPPYNLVQVRLKKEHRAEALALLQQTWEKINPNVPFEYQDIYEEFMLSNRKTIELAHLLIMYSIISLLLTAFGLFGMALYAIQQRTKEIGIRKVNGATAGEILYLLNRRFIGWVGIAFAIAVPITWYSLSCWLENFVYRVDISIGTCLLSGGIVLMVTLLTVSRHSYKAASRNPVNTLRSE
;
A
#
# COMPACT_ATOMS: atom_id res chain seq x y z
N ILE A 1 7.08 -35.87 -1.09
CA ILE A 1 6.08 -34.88 -0.63
C ILE A 1 6.50 -33.54 -1.21
N VAL A 2 5.72 -33.03 -2.11
CA VAL A 2 5.95 -31.70 -2.71
C VAL A 2 5.14 -30.69 -1.92
N GLU A 3 5.80 -29.70 -1.34
CA GLU A 3 5.13 -28.61 -0.64
C GLU A 3 4.42 -27.70 -1.65
N ASN A 4 3.10 -27.55 -1.47
CA ASN A 4 2.25 -26.51 -2.05
C ASN A 4 2.39 -26.26 -3.57
N LEU A 5 1.72 -27.07 -4.36
CA LEU A 5 1.54 -26.78 -5.78
C LEU A 5 0.37 -25.78 -5.96
N TYR A 6 0.69 -24.51 -6.13
CA TYR A 6 -0.30 -23.45 -6.34
C TYR A 6 -0.76 -23.45 -7.80
N THR A 7 -1.88 -24.13 -8.09
CA THR A 7 -2.43 -24.27 -9.45
C THR A 7 -3.73 -23.47 -9.67
N GLY A 8 -4.14 -22.62 -8.72
CA GLY A 8 -5.43 -21.97 -8.78
C GLY A 8 -5.45 -20.53 -8.27
N THR A 9 -6.67 -20.00 -8.07
CA THR A 9 -6.89 -18.68 -7.49
C THR A 9 -6.53 -18.67 -6.00
N LEU A 10 -6.06 -17.51 -5.48
CA LEU A 10 -5.74 -17.32 -4.07
C LEU A 10 -6.92 -17.57 -3.10
N ARG A 11 -8.13 -17.76 -3.64
CA ARG A 11 -9.36 -18.02 -2.91
C ARG A 11 -9.74 -19.50 -2.82
N GLN A 12 -9.09 -20.38 -3.59
CA GLN A 12 -9.38 -21.82 -3.59
C GLN A 12 -8.39 -22.57 -2.72
N GLU A 13 -8.92 -23.48 -1.91
CA GLU A 13 -8.08 -24.43 -1.19
C GLU A 13 -7.37 -25.34 -2.17
N VAL A 14 -6.09 -25.59 -1.91
CA VAL A 14 -5.36 -26.67 -2.59
C VAL A 14 -5.90 -27.97 -2.02
N TYR A 15 -6.67 -28.67 -2.82
CA TYR A 15 -7.12 -30.02 -2.45
C TYR A 15 -5.90 -30.95 -2.34
N PRO A 16 -5.92 -31.87 -1.36
CA PRO A 16 -4.89 -32.88 -1.30
C PRO A 16 -4.87 -33.66 -2.60
N SER A 17 -3.81 -33.48 -3.36
CA SER A 17 -3.59 -34.16 -4.64
C SER A 17 -2.54 -35.23 -4.47
N LEU A 18 -2.82 -36.41 -5.01
CA LEU A 18 -1.91 -37.54 -5.00
C LEU A 18 -1.19 -37.54 -6.35
N THR A 19 0.08 -37.18 -6.35
CA THR A 19 0.92 -37.24 -7.54
C THR A 19 1.71 -38.55 -7.48
N TYR A 20 1.45 -39.40 -8.41
CA TYR A 20 2.18 -40.69 -8.54
C TYR A 20 2.98 -40.69 -9.83
N LEU A 21 4.18 -41.27 -9.76
CA LEU A 21 5.01 -41.53 -10.94
C LEU A 21 4.43 -42.72 -11.71
N THR A 22 4.01 -42.46 -12.94
CA THR A 22 3.64 -43.55 -13.85
C THR A 22 4.67 -43.66 -14.97
N HIS A 23 5.01 -44.87 -15.33
CA HIS A 23 5.88 -45.16 -16.47
C HIS A 23 5.08 -45.63 -17.71
N THR A 24 3.76 -45.62 -17.59
CA THR A 24 2.88 -46.06 -18.68
C THR A 24 2.22 -44.87 -19.37
N PRO A 25 2.38 -44.69 -20.70
CA PRO A 25 1.66 -43.67 -21.47
C PRO A 25 0.14 -43.95 -21.49
N PRO A 26 -0.73 -42.96 -21.80
CA PRO A 26 -0.36 -41.68 -22.39
C PRO A 26 -0.03 -40.58 -21.36
N TYR A 27 1.00 -39.78 -21.65
CA TYR A 27 1.30 -38.57 -20.90
C TYR A 27 0.49 -37.42 -21.49
N ASN A 28 -0.31 -36.77 -20.70
CA ASN A 28 -1.19 -35.68 -21.15
C ASN A 28 -0.56 -34.27 -21.04
N LEU A 29 0.49 -34.12 -20.22
CA LEU A 29 1.12 -32.86 -19.97
C LEU A 29 2.62 -33.00 -19.70
N VAL A 30 3.41 -32.12 -20.27
CA VAL A 30 4.83 -32.02 -19.98
C VAL A 30 5.10 -30.63 -19.38
N GLN A 31 5.62 -30.62 -18.16
CA GLN A 31 5.96 -29.36 -17.49
C GLN A 31 7.46 -29.09 -17.63
N VAL A 32 7.80 -27.92 -18.17
CA VAL A 32 9.18 -27.51 -18.42
C VAL A 32 9.47 -26.23 -17.67
N ARG A 33 10.58 -26.17 -16.92
CA ARG A 33 11.05 -24.98 -16.25
C ARG A 33 12.08 -24.27 -17.12
N LEU A 34 11.73 -23.04 -17.58
CA LEU A 34 12.60 -22.23 -18.41
C LEU A 34 13.30 -21.14 -17.58
N LYS A 35 14.56 -20.82 -17.95
CA LYS A 35 15.24 -19.64 -17.44
C LYS A 35 14.69 -18.38 -18.14
N LYS A 36 14.40 -17.33 -17.37
CA LYS A 36 13.76 -16.10 -17.86
C LYS A 36 14.55 -15.43 -19.00
N GLU A 37 15.88 -15.47 -18.93
CA GLU A 37 16.79 -14.82 -19.86
C GLU A 37 16.80 -15.47 -21.28
N HIS A 38 16.52 -16.78 -21.37
CA HIS A 38 16.55 -17.54 -22.63
C HIS A 38 15.18 -18.11 -23.01
N ARG A 39 14.09 -17.49 -22.52
CA ARG A 39 12.72 -18.02 -22.69
C ARG A 39 12.35 -18.17 -24.17
N ALA A 40 12.62 -17.16 -25.00
CA ALA A 40 12.24 -17.17 -26.41
C ALA A 40 12.99 -18.24 -27.20
N GLU A 41 14.30 -18.39 -26.97
CA GLU A 41 15.12 -19.43 -27.60
C GLU A 41 14.69 -20.84 -27.17
N ALA A 42 14.41 -21.01 -25.88
CA ALA A 42 13.96 -22.28 -25.35
C ALA A 42 12.59 -22.70 -25.88
N LEU A 43 11.64 -21.75 -26.03
CA LEU A 43 10.34 -22.02 -26.64
C LEU A 43 10.46 -22.41 -28.10
N ALA A 44 11.30 -21.72 -28.89
CA ALA A 44 11.56 -22.07 -30.29
C ALA A 44 12.17 -23.46 -30.42
N LEU A 45 13.11 -23.81 -29.54
CA LEU A 45 13.70 -25.14 -29.51
C LEU A 45 12.68 -26.23 -29.12
N LEU A 46 11.82 -25.95 -28.14
CA LEU A 46 10.75 -26.88 -27.74
C LEU A 46 9.77 -27.09 -28.88
N GLN A 47 9.37 -26.03 -29.58
CA GLN A 47 8.50 -26.14 -30.74
C GLN A 47 9.12 -26.98 -31.86
N GLN A 48 10.36 -26.71 -32.25
CA GLN A 48 11.08 -27.48 -33.27
C GLN A 48 11.22 -28.96 -32.88
N THR A 49 11.49 -29.22 -31.61
CA THR A 49 11.61 -30.57 -31.09
C THR A 49 10.26 -31.31 -31.11
N TRP A 50 9.19 -30.60 -30.71
CA TRP A 50 7.83 -31.16 -30.73
C TRP A 50 7.38 -31.51 -32.12
N GLU A 51 7.56 -30.61 -33.11
CA GLU A 51 7.21 -30.84 -34.52
C GLU A 51 7.93 -32.02 -35.14
N LYS A 52 9.19 -32.31 -34.70
CA LYS A 52 9.96 -33.49 -35.14
C LYS A 52 9.42 -34.79 -34.56
N ILE A 53 8.95 -34.75 -33.29
CA ILE A 53 8.48 -35.95 -32.59
C ILE A 53 7.02 -36.25 -32.92
N ASN A 54 6.20 -35.18 -33.01
CA ASN A 54 4.74 -35.26 -33.20
C ASN A 54 4.28 -34.36 -34.36
N PRO A 55 4.57 -34.71 -35.63
CA PRO A 55 4.28 -33.87 -36.78
C PRO A 55 2.79 -33.59 -37.01
N ASN A 56 1.90 -34.40 -36.45
CA ASN A 56 0.45 -34.32 -36.63
C ASN A 56 -0.28 -33.67 -35.42
N VAL A 57 0.47 -33.19 -34.40
CA VAL A 57 -0.10 -32.63 -33.20
C VAL A 57 0.43 -31.19 -33.06
N PRO A 58 -0.45 -30.17 -33.01
CA PRO A 58 -0.01 -28.80 -32.84
C PRO A 58 0.73 -28.62 -31.53
N PHE A 59 1.76 -27.74 -31.54
CA PHE A 59 2.47 -27.36 -30.34
C PHE A 59 1.62 -26.34 -29.57
N GLU A 60 1.06 -26.74 -28.46
CA GLU A 60 0.34 -25.85 -27.55
C GLU A 60 1.08 -25.78 -26.22
N TYR A 61 1.26 -24.59 -25.70
CA TYR A 61 1.83 -24.41 -24.37
C TYR A 61 1.03 -23.37 -23.58
N GLN A 62 0.98 -23.56 -22.28
CA GLN A 62 0.41 -22.62 -21.33
C GLN A 62 1.50 -22.13 -20.39
N ASP A 63 1.57 -20.82 -20.22
CA ASP A 63 2.43 -20.22 -19.22
C ASP A 63 1.70 -20.18 -17.87
N ILE A 64 2.19 -20.95 -16.91
CA ILE A 64 1.60 -21.04 -15.56
C ILE A 64 1.55 -19.65 -14.89
N TYR A 65 2.55 -18.79 -15.16
CA TYR A 65 2.56 -17.44 -14.60
C TYR A 65 1.48 -16.55 -15.21
N GLU A 66 1.29 -16.60 -16.53
CA GLU A 66 0.22 -15.86 -17.21
C GLU A 66 -1.17 -16.34 -16.76
N GLU A 67 -1.34 -17.64 -16.66
CA GLU A 67 -2.60 -18.23 -16.17
C GLU A 67 -2.89 -17.81 -14.72
N PHE A 68 -1.89 -17.82 -13.84
CA PHE A 68 -2.00 -17.34 -12.48
C PHE A 68 -2.39 -15.84 -12.44
N MET A 69 -1.76 -15.01 -13.28
CA MET A 69 -2.08 -13.58 -13.37
C MET A 69 -3.50 -13.35 -13.90
N LEU A 70 -3.92 -14.08 -14.91
CA LEU A 70 -5.29 -14.00 -15.46
C LEU A 70 -6.33 -14.43 -14.41
N SER A 71 -6.08 -15.53 -13.72
CA SER A 71 -6.97 -16.01 -12.65
C SER A 71 -7.11 -15.02 -11.48
N ASN A 72 -6.05 -14.28 -11.17
CA ASN A 72 -6.04 -13.32 -10.07
C ASN A 72 -6.20 -11.86 -10.53
N ARG A 73 -6.50 -11.62 -11.81
CA ARG A 73 -6.61 -10.29 -12.41
C ARG A 73 -7.51 -9.34 -11.62
N LYS A 74 -8.70 -9.80 -11.22
CA LYS A 74 -9.65 -8.99 -10.44
C LYS A 74 -9.07 -8.57 -9.08
N THR A 75 -8.30 -9.43 -8.43
CA THR A 75 -7.65 -9.12 -7.15
C THR A 75 -6.53 -8.10 -7.33
N ILE A 76 -5.77 -8.20 -8.41
CA ILE A 76 -4.70 -7.27 -8.75
C ILE A 76 -5.28 -5.89 -9.12
N GLU A 77 -6.34 -5.86 -9.93
CA GLU A 77 -7.06 -4.62 -10.28
C GLU A 77 -7.63 -3.94 -9.03
N LEU A 78 -8.22 -4.70 -8.11
CA LEU A 78 -8.69 -4.19 -6.83
C LEU A 78 -7.57 -3.57 -6.00
N ALA A 79 -6.41 -4.22 -5.94
CA ALA A 79 -5.24 -3.70 -5.24
C ALA A 79 -4.78 -2.35 -5.83
N HIS A 80 -4.73 -2.21 -7.15
CA HIS A 80 -4.39 -0.94 -7.81
C HIS A 80 -5.41 0.16 -7.50
N LEU A 81 -6.71 -0.16 -7.52
CA LEU A 81 -7.77 0.79 -7.14
C LEU A 81 -7.62 1.25 -5.69
N LEU A 82 -7.34 0.34 -4.76
CA LEU A 82 -7.14 0.66 -3.35
C LEU A 82 -5.92 1.57 -3.14
N ILE A 83 -4.82 1.33 -3.87
CA ILE A 83 -3.64 2.21 -3.83
C ILE A 83 -4.00 3.61 -4.35
N MET A 84 -4.70 3.71 -5.47
CA MET A 84 -5.12 4.98 -6.05
C MET A 84 -6.03 5.77 -5.08
N TYR A 85 -7.05 5.12 -4.49
CA TYR A 85 -7.91 5.74 -3.49
C TYR A 85 -7.14 6.17 -2.23
N SER A 86 -6.14 5.39 -1.80
CA SER A 86 -5.29 5.74 -0.66
C SER A 86 -4.49 7.02 -0.92
N ILE A 87 -3.93 7.17 -2.12
CA ILE A 87 -3.21 8.38 -2.52
C ILE A 87 -4.14 9.60 -2.54
N ILE A 88 -5.31 9.47 -3.16
CA ILE A 88 -6.32 10.55 -3.21
C ILE A 88 -6.76 10.94 -1.80
N SER A 89 -7.06 9.96 -0.94
CA SER A 89 -7.44 10.19 0.45
C SER A 89 -6.36 10.91 1.24
N LEU A 90 -5.09 10.54 1.03
CA LEU A 90 -3.95 11.19 1.67
C LEU A 90 -3.81 12.67 1.24
N LEU A 91 -4.00 12.95 -0.05
CA LEU A 91 -3.99 14.32 -0.58
C LEU A 91 -5.14 15.17 0.01
N LEU A 92 -6.37 14.63 0.03
CA LEU A 92 -7.52 15.30 0.61
C LEU A 92 -7.31 15.60 2.10
N THR A 93 -6.74 14.63 2.84
CA THR A 93 -6.39 14.81 4.25
C THR A 93 -5.35 15.93 4.42
N ALA A 94 -4.31 15.96 3.58
CA ALA A 94 -3.30 17.03 3.61
C ALA A 94 -3.92 18.41 3.34
N PHE A 95 -4.83 18.54 2.37
CA PHE A 95 -5.56 19.78 2.11
C PHE A 95 -6.48 20.18 3.26
N GLY A 96 -7.19 19.23 3.88
CA GLY A 96 -8.02 19.47 5.04
C GLY A 96 -7.21 19.99 6.24
N LEU A 97 -6.07 19.32 6.53
CA LEU A 97 -5.16 19.76 7.58
C LEU A 97 -4.54 21.12 7.30
N PHE A 98 -4.23 21.40 6.04
CA PHE A 98 -3.77 22.72 5.61
C PHE A 98 -4.76 23.83 5.96
N GLY A 99 -6.03 23.65 5.56
CA GLY A 99 -7.09 24.63 5.88
C GLY A 99 -7.28 24.83 7.38
N MET A 100 -7.32 23.74 8.15
CA MET A 100 -7.42 23.80 9.61
C MET A 100 -6.21 24.46 10.27
N ALA A 101 -5.00 24.23 9.76
CA ALA A 101 -3.78 24.86 10.27
C ALA A 101 -3.82 26.37 10.04
N LEU A 102 -4.20 26.83 8.84
CA LEU A 102 -4.36 28.26 8.55
C LEU A 102 -5.37 28.91 9.48
N TYR A 103 -6.53 28.29 9.66
CA TYR A 103 -7.58 28.79 10.54
C TYR A 103 -7.11 28.87 12.01
N ALA A 104 -6.45 27.82 12.51
CA ALA A 104 -5.90 27.80 13.86
C ALA A 104 -4.84 28.89 14.10
N ILE A 105 -4.02 29.17 13.09
CA ILE A 105 -3.01 30.24 13.13
C ILE A 105 -3.72 31.62 13.17
N GLN A 106 -4.72 31.85 12.31
CA GLN A 106 -5.46 33.10 12.27
C GLN A 106 -6.13 33.44 13.62
N GLN A 107 -6.79 32.42 14.23
CA GLN A 107 -7.43 32.63 15.54
C GLN A 107 -6.45 32.97 16.66
N ARG A 108 -5.18 32.53 16.55
CA ARG A 108 -4.16 32.71 17.59
C ARG A 108 -3.10 33.75 17.25
N THR A 109 -3.31 34.51 16.20
CA THR A 109 -2.34 35.52 15.70
C THR A 109 -1.93 36.50 16.81
N LYS A 110 -2.89 36.99 17.62
CA LYS A 110 -2.63 37.89 18.74
C LYS A 110 -1.81 37.23 19.87
N GLU A 111 -2.17 36.00 20.25
CA GLU A 111 -1.42 35.19 21.24
C GLU A 111 0.03 34.92 20.79
N ILE A 112 0.19 34.53 19.53
CA ILE A 112 1.49 34.30 18.91
C ILE A 112 2.33 35.59 18.90
N GLY A 113 1.71 36.70 18.55
CA GLY A 113 2.36 38.03 18.56
C GLY A 113 2.87 38.43 19.94
N ILE A 114 2.04 38.32 20.99
CA ILE A 114 2.42 38.62 22.38
C ILE A 114 3.57 37.72 22.84
N ARG A 115 3.51 36.42 22.57
CA ARG A 115 4.58 35.49 22.95
C ARG A 115 5.90 35.82 22.25
N LYS A 116 5.82 36.24 20.97
CA LYS A 116 7.01 36.60 20.20
C LYS A 116 7.66 37.86 20.70
N VAL A 117 6.89 38.85 21.12
CA VAL A 117 7.41 40.06 21.78
C VAL A 117 8.05 39.73 23.13
N ASN A 118 7.54 38.75 23.86
CA ASN A 118 8.10 38.20 25.10
C ASN A 118 9.30 37.25 24.89
N GLY A 119 9.84 37.14 23.67
CA GLY A 119 11.06 36.40 23.37
C GLY A 119 10.86 34.93 23.01
N ALA A 120 9.61 34.47 22.77
CA ALA A 120 9.37 33.09 22.36
C ALA A 120 10.01 32.80 20.99
N THR A 121 10.70 31.67 20.92
CA THR A 121 11.34 31.17 19.70
C THR A 121 10.31 30.65 18.70
N ALA A 122 10.64 30.66 17.40
CA ALA A 122 9.79 30.06 16.37
C ALA A 122 9.52 28.57 16.63
N GLY A 123 10.49 27.86 17.22
CA GLY A 123 10.38 26.45 17.60
C GLY A 123 9.32 26.20 18.67
N GLU A 124 9.23 27.05 19.70
CA GLU A 124 8.21 26.94 20.75
C GLU A 124 6.80 27.16 20.21
N ILE A 125 6.64 28.11 19.29
CA ILE A 125 5.36 28.39 18.61
C ILE A 125 4.97 27.19 17.72
N LEU A 126 5.92 26.64 16.98
CA LEU A 126 5.73 25.41 16.17
C LEU A 126 5.30 24.22 17.02
N TYR A 127 6.00 24.00 18.16
CA TYR A 127 5.67 22.92 19.08
C TYR A 127 4.23 23.06 19.61
N LEU A 128 3.85 24.26 20.02
CA LEU A 128 2.52 24.54 20.56
C LEU A 128 1.40 24.23 19.54
N LEU A 129 1.62 24.60 18.26
CA LEU A 129 0.67 24.34 17.19
C LEU A 129 0.65 22.85 16.84
N ASN A 130 1.81 22.22 16.63
CA ASN A 130 1.92 20.81 16.23
C ASN A 130 1.39 19.85 17.30
N ARG A 131 1.60 20.12 18.60
CA ARG A 131 1.13 19.26 19.70
C ARG A 131 -0.38 19.01 19.61
N ARG A 132 -1.15 20.00 19.21
CA ARG A 132 -2.61 19.86 19.08
C ARG A 132 -2.96 18.90 17.94
N PHE A 133 -2.31 19.04 16.79
CA PHE A 133 -2.55 18.17 15.64
C PHE A 133 -2.08 16.73 15.90
N ILE A 134 -0.96 16.54 16.59
CA ILE A 134 -0.49 15.22 17.02
C ILE A 134 -1.55 14.54 17.89
N GLY A 135 -2.16 15.28 18.83
CA GLY A 135 -3.25 14.74 19.66
C GLY A 135 -4.46 14.29 18.84
N TRP A 136 -4.90 15.09 17.87
CA TRP A 136 -6.01 14.74 16.99
C TRP A 136 -5.70 13.51 16.12
N VAL A 137 -4.49 13.44 15.56
CA VAL A 137 -4.03 12.27 14.78
C VAL A 137 -3.96 11.04 15.67
N GLY A 138 -3.49 11.16 16.91
CA GLY A 138 -3.44 10.06 17.88
C GLY A 138 -4.83 9.49 18.18
N ILE A 139 -5.82 10.36 18.43
CA ILE A 139 -7.21 9.94 18.67
C ILE A 139 -7.79 9.27 17.42
N ALA A 140 -7.61 9.88 16.25
CA ALA A 140 -8.08 9.33 14.97
C ALA A 140 -7.46 7.94 14.71
N PHE A 141 -6.17 7.78 14.99
CA PHE A 141 -5.45 6.51 14.84
C PHE A 141 -5.98 5.44 15.80
N ALA A 142 -6.20 5.81 17.07
CA ALA A 142 -6.75 4.90 18.08
C ALA A 142 -8.15 4.37 17.72
N ILE A 143 -8.94 5.15 16.99
CA ILE A 143 -10.26 4.73 16.48
C ILE A 143 -10.12 3.95 15.17
N ALA A 144 -9.27 4.40 14.26
CA ALA A 144 -9.14 3.81 12.93
C ALA A 144 -8.53 2.40 12.97
N VAL A 145 -7.53 2.15 13.83
CA VAL A 145 -6.83 0.86 13.88
C VAL A 145 -7.77 -0.31 14.18
N PRO A 146 -8.60 -0.29 15.23
CA PRO A 146 -9.48 -1.42 15.52
C PRO A 146 -10.53 -1.63 14.42
N ILE A 147 -11.06 -0.56 13.84
CA ILE A 147 -12.06 -0.64 12.77
C ILE A 147 -11.43 -1.27 11.51
N THR A 148 -10.25 -0.78 11.13
CA THR A 148 -9.51 -1.28 9.97
C THR A 148 -9.09 -2.73 10.17
N TRP A 149 -8.58 -3.06 11.35
CA TRP A 149 -8.15 -4.41 11.69
C TRP A 149 -9.32 -5.41 11.59
N TYR A 150 -10.47 -5.07 12.19
CA TYR A 150 -11.67 -5.88 12.10
C TYR A 150 -12.15 -6.07 10.65
N SER A 151 -12.29 -4.97 9.91
CA SER A 151 -12.76 -5.01 8.51
C SER A 151 -11.81 -5.80 7.61
N LEU A 152 -10.50 -5.62 7.81
CA LEU A 152 -9.49 -6.33 7.02
C LEU A 152 -9.45 -7.83 7.39
N SER A 153 -9.60 -8.17 8.66
CA SER A 153 -9.67 -9.56 9.11
C SER A 153 -10.86 -10.29 8.48
N CYS A 154 -12.05 -9.69 8.51
CA CYS A 154 -13.23 -10.25 7.86
C CYS A 154 -13.06 -10.38 6.33
N TRP A 155 -12.38 -9.42 5.69
CA TRP A 155 -12.11 -9.50 4.27
C TRP A 155 -11.10 -10.59 3.92
N LEU A 156 -10.05 -10.75 4.73
CA LEU A 156 -9.01 -11.77 4.58
C LEU A 156 -9.54 -13.20 4.81
N GLU A 157 -10.65 -13.38 5.55
CA GLU A 157 -11.30 -14.68 5.71
C GLU A 157 -11.76 -15.30 4.39
N ASN A 158 -11.99 -14.47 3.35
CA ASN A 158 -12.32 -14.94 2.01
C ASN A 158 -11.12 -15.50 1.23
N PHE A 159 -9.90 -15.40 1.79
CA PHE A 159 -8.68 -15.93 1.16
C PHE A 159 -8.15 -17.11 1.96
N VAL A 160 -7.82 -18.19 1.28
CA VAL A 160 -7.20 -19.37 1.89
C VAL A 160 -5.76 -19.07 2.29
N TYR A 161 -5.04 -18.35 1.41
CA TYR A 161 -3.67 -17.89 1.64
C TYR A 161 -3.70 -16.45 2.12
N ARG A 162 -3.88 -16.27 3.43
CA ARG A 162 -3.92 -14.96 4.07
C ARG A 162 -2.61 -14.67 4.79
N VAL A 163 -2.23 -13.41 4.75
CA VAL A 163 -1.11 -12.88 5.52
C VAL A 163 -1.67 -12.27 6.80
N ASP A 164 -1.06 -12.56 7.92
CA ASP A 164 -1.45 -11.96 9.20
C ASP A 164 -1.15 -10.47 9.20
N ILE A 165 -2.10 -9.69 9.70
CA ILE A 165 -1.95 -8.24 9.82
C ILE A 165 -0.96 -7.97 10.95
N SER A 166 0.26 -7.61 10.58
CA SER A 166 1.30 -7.28 11.55
C SER A 166 1.05 -5.92 12.21
N ILE A 167 1.32 -5.83 13.51
CA ILE A 167 1.34 -4.56 14.25
C ILE A 167 2.31 -3.57 13.58
N GLY A 168 3.42 -4.07 13.01
CA GLY A 168 4.37 -3.26 12.26
C GLY A 168 3.76 -2.52 11.07
N THR A 169 2.84 -3.15 10.34
CA THR A 169 2.11 -2.52 9.22
C THR A 169 1.20 -1.39 9.71
N CYS A 170 0.52 -1.59 10.83
CA CYS A 170 -0.31 -0.56 11.46
C CYS A 170 0.52 0.62 11.93
N LEU A 171 1.66 0.37 12.58
CA LEU A 171 2.57 1.43 13.05
C LEU A 171 3.18 2.20 11.87
N LEU A 172 3.57 1.52 10.81
CA LEU A 172 4.13 2.13 9.60
C LEU A 172 3.11 3.05 8.92
N SER A 173 1.87 2.60 8.76
CA SER A 173 0.79 3.41 8.18
C SER A 173 0.49 4.65 9.04
N GLY A 174 0.40 4.49 10.37
CA GLY A 174 0.25 5.60 11.29
C GLY A 174 1.41 6.58 11.27
N GLY A 175 2.64 6.08 11.16
CA GLY A 175 3.86 6.88 11.00
C GLY A 175 3.85 7.73 9.74
N ILE A 176 3.40 7.18 8.60
CA ILE A 176 3.27 7.91 7.33
C ILE A 176 2.26 9.05 7.47
N VAL A 177 1.07 8.79 8.03
CA VAL A 177 0.03 9.81 8.24
C VAL A 177 0.54 10.90 9.16
N LEU A 178 1.21 10.54 10.26
CA LEU A 178 1.79 11.49 11.20
C LEU A 178 2.88 12.34 10.55
N MET A 179 3.73 11.76 9.74
CA MET A 179 4.77 12.46 8.98
C MET A 179 4.16 13.47 8.00
N VAL A 180 3.16 13.07 7.21
CA VAL A 180 2.44 13.98 6.29
C VAL A 180 1.78 15.12 7.06
N THR A 181 1.14 14.82 8.20
CA THR A 181 0.52 15.84 9.06
C THR A 181 1.55 16.85 9.56
N LEU A 182 2.67 16.36 10.12
CA LEU A 182 3.72 17.23 10.64
C LEU A 182 4.36 18.09 9.55
N LEU A 183 4.65 17.53 8.38
CA LEU A 183 5.20 18.26 7.25
C LEU A 183 4.24 19.36 6.77
N THR A 184 2.95 19.03 6.62
CA THR A 184 1.92 19.98 6.18
C THR A 184 1.75 21.11 7.18
N VAL A 185 1.58 20.81 8.46
CA VAL A 185 1.34 21.81 9.50
C VAL A 185 2.61 22.64 9.79
N SER A 186 3.78 21.99 9.90
CA SER A 186 5.04 22.69 10.26
C SER A 186 5.45 23.70 9.22
N ARG A 187 5.32 23.38 7.92
CA ARG A 187 5.66 24.34 6.84
C ARG A 187 4.86 25.63 6.94
N HIS A 188 3.57 25.53 7.25
CA HIS A 188 2.69 26.69 7.35
C HIS A 188 2.83 27.44 8.68
N SER A 189 2.98 26.71 9.76
CA SER A 189 3.25 27.26 11.09
C SER A 189 4.59 28.01 11.14
N TYR A 190 5.61 27.51 10.45
CA TYR A 190 6.90 28.20 10.34
C TYR A 190 6.77 29.53 9.59
N LYS A 191 6.04 29.54 8.47
CA LYS A 191 5.78 30.76 7.70
C LYS A 191 5.01 31.81 8.53
N ALA A 192 4.08 31.37 9.37
CA ALA A 192 3.34 32.25 10.28
C ALA A 192 4.22 32.75 11.43
N ALA A 193 5.01 31.88 12.05
CA ALA A 193 5.94 32.24 13.12
C ALA A 193 7.07 33.16 12.66
N SER A 194 7.44 33.15 11.38
CA SER A 194 8.47 34.01 10.80
C SER A 194 7.96 35.42 10.38
N ARG A 195 6.64 35.66 10.38
CA ARG A 195 6.10 36.96 10.07
C ARG A 195 6.49 38.00 11.13
N ASN A 196 6.72 39.25 10.69
CA ASN A 196 7.12 40.37 11.54
C ASN A 196 5.94 40.75 12.48
N PRO A 197 6.13 40.74 13.82
CA PRO A 197 5.06 41.03 14.79
C PRO A 197 4.46 42.46 14.66
N VAL A 198 5.21 43.39 14.14
CA VAL A 198 4.76 44.80 13.98
C VAL A 198 3.58 44.90 13.02
N ASN A 199 3.57 44.11 11.94
CA ASN A 199 2.47 44.10 10.96
C ASN A 199 1.21 43.41 11.49
N THR A 200 1.35 42.56 12.50
CA THR A 200 0.23 41.77 13.08
C THR A 200 -0.55 42.59 14.13
N LEU A 201 0.09 43.58 14.75
CA LEU A 201 -0.54 44.46 15.74
C LEU A 201 -1.09 45.79 15.13
N ARG A 202 -0.71 46.11 13.88
CA ARG A 202 -1.13 47.34 13.16
C ARG A 202 -2.38 47.15 12.30
N SER A 203 -2.89 45.94 12.15
CA SER A 203 -4.04 45.63 11.26
C SER A 203 -5.40 45.71 12.00
N GLU A 204 -5.57 46.72 12.86
CA GLU A 204 -6.89 47.22 13.31
C GLU A 204 -7.14 48.58 12.71
#